data_c2d565155baf4edb4d0aafda05285e47
#
_entry.id   c2d565155baf4edb4d0aafda05285e47
#
_cell.length_a   1.000
_cell.length_b   1.000
_cell.length_c   1.000
_cell.angle_alpha   90.00
_cell.angle_beta   90.00
_cell.angle_gamma   90.00
#
_symmetry.space_group_name_H-M   'P 1'
#
loop_
_entity.id
_entity.type
_entity.pdbx_description
1 polymer ?
#
loop_
_entity_poly.entity_id
_entity_poly.type
_entity_poly.pdbx_seq_one_letter_code
_entity_poly.pdbx_strand_id
1 'polypeptide(L)'
;MSRDTIRLPHDAYRLLQTLRASGHSAYVVGGCVRDSLLGRLPGDWDICTSARPDEMKALFCSQRLILTGEKHGTVAVILHGKPYEMTTYRLDGSYRDHRHPDNVQFVDDLAADLARRDFTINAMAYAPGEGVIDLYGGRSDLAARVVRCVGTPADRFAEDALRILRALRFSAKLGFALDPATAAAALAARDTLRTVSAERLYTELDGLLLAPGAGQTLAQYGEILSGAVPEILPCIGCTQPGKWHCYDVWQHSAAAVGALDLRGQDTRGVRVLCWATFLHDIAKPLCRSVGPDGAAHFKGHNQRGAQLARVILRRLKAPAYLVDGAVGLIAVHDAPLPADDVGILKLLNRSGAIFLRRLCALKYADLDAHANTPEVAARRADVAAFERRMNELAKTGCYTMRQLAVNGADLMDIGIPAGPGVGATLQTLLNDVMEGTLPNEREALLAAAVK
;
A
#
# COMPACT_ATOMS: atom_id res chain seq x y z
N MET A 1 38.57 -2.40 14.14
CA MET A 1 37.16 -2.33 13.68
C MET A 1 36.78 -0.86 13.62
N SER A 2 36.48 -0.31 12.44
CA SER A 2 36.03 1.08 12.34
C SER A 2 34.69 1.17 13.09
N ARG A 3 34.60 2.07 14.07
CA ARG A 3 33.35 2.39 14.76
C ARG A 3 32.50 3.10 13.72
N ASP A 4 31.44 2.46 13.22
CA ASP A 4 30.54 3.12 12.28
C ASP A 4 29.90 4.32 12.98
N THR A 5 30.21 5.49 12.48
CA THR A 5 29.70 6.75 13.05
C THR A 5 28.35 7.05 12.37
N ILE A 6 27.27 6.99 13.13
CA ILE A 6 25.94 7.42 12.66
C ILE A 6 25.82 8.93 12.94
N ARG A 7 25.45 9.67 11.91
CA ARG A 7 25.19 11.11 12.02
C ARG A 7 23.78 11.33 12.56
N LEU A 8 23.68 11.71 13.84
CA LEU A 8 22.41 12.02 14.49
C LEU A 8 21.94 13.43 14.11
N PRO A 9 20.60 13.65 13.98
CA PRO A 9 20.05 15.00 14.03
C PRO A 9 20.38 15.69 15.34
N HIS A 10 20.53 17.01 15.31
CA HIS A 10 20.86 17.80 16.49
C HIS A 10 19.89 17.56 17.66
N ASP A 11 18.59 17.46 17.38
CA ASP A 11 17.58 17.24 18.41
C ASP A 11 17.71 15.86 19.06
N ALA A 12 17.88 14.78 18.26
CA ALA A 12 18.11 13.44 18.80
C ALA A 12 19.39 13.39 19.64
N TYR A 13 20.46 14.04 19.19
CA TYR A 13 21.70 14.14 19.95
C TYR A 13 21.48 14.88 21.31
N ARG A 14 20.76 16.00 21.31
CA ARG A 14 20.44 16.73 22.55
C ARG A 14 19.61 15.89 23.52
N LEU A 15 18.60 15.17 23.05
CA LEU A 15 17.80 14.28 23.89
C LEU A 15 18.66 13.21 24.56
N LEU A 16 19.54 12.55 23.78
CA LEU A 16 20.48 11.58 24.34
C LEU A 16 21.39 12.20 25.40
N GLN A 17 21.96 13.39 25.14
CA GLN A 17 22.84 14.08 26.08
C GLN A 17 22.11 14.47 27.37
N THR A 18 20.87 14.95 27.27
CA THR A 18 20.07 15.31 28.46
C THR A 18 19.81 14.09 29.35
N LEU A 19 19.39 12.97 28.77
CA LEU A 19 19.18 11.73 29.51
C LEU A 19 20.45 11.21 30.14
N ARG A 20 21.57 11.21 29.42
CA ARG A 20 22.86 10.74 29.92
C ARG A 20 23.47 11.64 31.01
N ALA A 21 23.33 12.96 30.87
CA ALA A 21 23.77 13.92 31.88
C ALA A 21 22.99 13.78 33.19
N SER A 22 21.77 13.24 33.13
CA SER A 22 20.94 12.95 34.30
C SER A 22 21.15 11.54 34.89
N GLY A 23 22.18 10.82 34.41
CA GLY A 23 22.55 9.50 34.94
C GLY A 23 21.86 8.31 34.29
N HIS A 24 21.08 8.53 33.22
CA HIS A 24 20.40 7.44 32.53
C HIS A 24 21.19 6.98 31.32
N SER A 25 21.15 5.67 31.02
CA SER A 25 21.62 5.17 29.74
C SER A 25 20.56 5.49 28.64
N ALA A 26 21.03 5.91 27.46
CA ALA A 26 20.16 6.27 26.36
C ALA A 26 20.84 6.02 25.00
N TYR A 27 20.07 5.45 24.05
CA TYR A 27 20.54 5.09 22.72
C TYR A 27 19.45 5.37 21.69
N VAL A 28 19.83 5.78 20.48
CA VAL A 28 18.92 5.63 19.33
C VAL A 28 18.85 4.17 18.95
N VAL A 29 17.69 3.69 18.47
CA VAL A 29 17.42 2.25 18.34
C VAL A 29 16.50 1.92 17.18
N GLY A 30 16.63 0.72 16.63
CA GLY A 30 15.67 0.20 15.68
C GLY A 30 15.85 0.70 14.25
N GLY A 31 14.76 1.20 13.65
CA GLY A 31 14.71 1.59 12.25
C GLY A 31 15.75 2.64 11.86
N CYS A 32 15.99 3.62 12.70
CA CYS A 32 16.95 4.68 12.41
C CYS A 32 18.40 4.16 12.38
N VAL A 33 18.77 3.23 13.24
CA VAL A 33 20.10 2.60 13.23
C VAL A 33 20.28 1.78 11.96
N ARG A 34 19.30 0.90 11.64
CA ARG A 34 19.28 0.09 10.42
C ARG A 34 19.41 0.96 9.17
N ASP A 35 18.57 1.97 9.02
CA ASP A 35 18.51 2.79 7.81
C ASP A 35 19.79 3.62 7.66
N SER A 36 20.38 4.13 8.77
CA SER A 36 21.69 4.80 8.76
C SER A 36 22.81 3.87 8.31
N LEU A 37 22.84 2.61 8.79
CA LEU A 37 23.82 1.62 8.36
C LEU A 37 23.69 1.22 6.89
N LEU A 38 22.47 1.32 6.33
CA LEU A 38 22.20 1.12 4.90
C LEU A 38 22.47 2.39 4.06
N GLY A 39 22.96 3.48 4.65
CA GLY A 39 23.18 4.74 3.95
C GLY A 39 21.91 5.48 3.56
N ARG A 40 20.77 5.14 4.17
CA ARG A 40 19.45 5.76 3.96
C ARG A 40 19.20 6.82 5.04
N LEU A 41 18.45 7.87 4.69
CA LEU A 41 18.00 8.85 5.68
C LEU A 41 16.84 8.25 6.48
N PRO A 42 16.95 8.12 7.84
CA PRO A 42 15.84 7.71 8.67
C PRO A 42 14.69 8.71 8.64
N GLY A 43 13.45 8.20 8.64
CA GLY A 43 12.25 9.03 8.72
C GLY A 43 11.95 9.50 10.14
N ASP A 44 12.25 8.67 11.11
CA ASP A 44 12.03 8.86 12.55
C ASP A 44 13.29 8.46 13.34
N TRP A 45 13.38 8.89 14.58
CA TRP A 45 14.49 8.60 15.47
C TRP A 45 13.96 8.21 16.86
N ASP A 46 13.87 6.91 17.08
CA ASP A 46 13.43 6.32 18.33
C ASP A 46 14.62 6.25 19.31
N ILE A 47 14.35 6.55 20.57
CA ILE A 47 15.32 6.48 21.66
C ILE A 47 14.83 5.42 22.66
N CYS A 48 15.72 4.57 23.11
CA CYS A 48 15.50 3.74 24.28
C CYS A 48 16.40 4.17 25.44
N THR A 49 15.89 4.08 26.67
CA THR A 49 16.57 4.63 27.87
C THR A 49 16.21 3.86 29.13
N SER A 50 17.09 3.92 30.15
CA SER A 50 16.76 3.44 31.50
C SER A 50 15.85 4.42 32.26
N ALA A 51 15.66 5.67 31.79
CA ALA A 51 14.78 6.64 32.44
C ALA A 51 13.33 6.15 32.40
N ARG A 52 12.64 6.23 33.53
CA ARG A 52 11.21 5.93 33.67
C ARG A 52 10.36 7.06 33.10
N PRO A 53 9.09 6.82 32.75
CA PRO A 53 8.22 7.86 32.21
C PRO A 53 8.15 9.12 33.07
N ASP A 54 8.08 8.99 34.40
CA ASP A 54 8.03 10.15 35.30
C ASP A 54 9.34 10.95 35.30
N GLU A 55 10.47 10.27 35.20
CA GLU A 55 11.80 10.93 35.10
C GLU A 55 11.92 11.65 33.75
N MET A 56 11.46 11.02 32.64
CA MET A 56 11.41 11.67 31.32
C MET A 56 10.51 12.92 31.35
N LYS A 57 9.34 12.84 31.99
CA LYS A 57 8.46 14.02 32.15
C LYS A 57 9.10 15.15 32.92
N ALA A 58 9.82 14.83 33.98
CA ALA A 58 10.54 15.83 34.78
C ALA A 58 11.68 16.48 33.99
N LEU A 59 12.49 15.67 33.26
CA LEU A 59 13.62 16.15 32.48
C LEU A 59 13.20 17.05 31.31
N PHE A 60 12.06 16.76 30.69
CA PHE A 60 11.56 17.46 29.51
C PHE A 60 10.32 18.30 29.78
N CYS A 61 10.07 18.70 31.03
CA CYS A 61 8.87 19.45 31.43
C CYS A 61 8.70 20.81 30.71
N SER A 62 9.78 21.39 30.19
CA SER A 62 9.74 22.62 29.40
C SER A 62 9.36 22.40 27.92
N GLN A 63 9.25 21.15 27.49
CA GLN A 63 8.91 20.77 26.13
C GLN A 63 7.45 20.29 26.04
N ARG A 64 6.91 20.31 24.82
CA ARG A 64 5.60 19.71 24.59
C ARG A 64 5.74 18.17 24.57
N LEU A 65 5.00 17.48 25.46
CA LEU A 65 5.00 16.04 25.59
C LEU A 65 3.71 15.42 25.05
N ILE A 66 3.82 14.22 24.47
CA ILE A 66 2.70 13.33 24.15
C ILE A 66 2.85 12.08 25.01
N LEU A 67 1.83 11.80 25.83
CA LEU A 67 1.85 10.77 26.87
C LEU A 67 0.96 9.56 26.56
N THR A 68 0.46 9.46 25.34
CA THR A 68 -0.46 8.35 24.94
C THR A 68 0.16 6.97 25.13
N GLY A 69 1.51 6.85 25.06
CA GLY A 69 2.25 5.61 25.25
C GLY A 69 2.80 5.40 26.69
N GLU A 70 2.52 6.28 27.64
CA GLU A 70 3.13 6.30 28.97
C GLU A 70 2.98 4.97 29.73
N LYS A 71 1.79 4.36 29.67
CA LYS A 71 1.52 3.05 30.29
C LYS A 71 2.44 1.94 29.78
N HIS A 72 2.98 2.10 28.59
CA HIS A 72 3.91 1.16 27.98
C HIS A 72 5.35 1.65 27.99
N GLY A 73 5.64 2.70 28.79
CA GLY A 73 6.97 3.26 28.96
C GLY A 73 7.39 4.26 27.88
N THR A 74 6.51 4.70 26.98
CA THR A 74 6.84 5.60 25.88
C THR A 74 6.35 7.03 26.17
N VAL A 75 7.25 7.99 26.08
CA VAL A 75 6.99 9.45 26.12
C VAL A 75 7.53 10.05 24.81
N ALA A 76 6.72 10.77 24.06
CA ALA A 76 7.20 11.49 22.90
C ALA A 76 7.42 12.98 23.22
N VAL A 77 8.60 13.50 22.88
CA VAL A 77 8.99 14.91 23.00
C VAL A 77 8.88 15.57 21.63
N ILE A 78 8.18 16.70 21.57
CA ILE A 78 8.06 17.48 20.31
C ILE A 78 9.16 18.55 20.29
N LEU A 79 10.09 18.42 19.34
CA LEU A 79 11.13 19.42 19.09
C LEU A 79 11.02 19.91 17.63
N HIS A 80 10.98 21.21 17.44
CA HIS A 80 10.85 21.84 16.12
C HIS A 80 9.72 21.25 15.25
N GLY A 81 8.59 20.90 15.91
CA GLY A 81 7.41 20.32 15.25
C GLY A 81 7.53 18.83 14.93
N LYS A 82 8.62 18.15 15.28
CA LYS A 82 8.84 16.73 15.09
C LYS A 82 8.75 15.96 16.40
N PRO A 83 8.04 14.81 16.43
CA PRO A 83 8.03 13.92 17.59
C PRO A 83 9.30 13.07 17.62
N TYR A 84 9.85 12.89 18.82
CA TYR A 84 10.90 11.94 19.15
C TYR A 84 10.35 11.01 20.23
N GLU A 85 10.19 9.74 19.91
CA GLU A 85 9.69 8.75 20.86
C GLU A 85 10.86 8.25 21.74
N MET A 86 10.66 8.33 23.05
CA MET A 86 11.60 7.81 24.04
C MET A 86 10.89 6.72 24.83
N THR A 87 11.46 5.52 24.84
CA THR A 87 10.86 4.35 25.48
C THR A 87 11.81 3.82 26.56
N THR A 88 11.26 3.66 27.76
CA THR A 88 11.96 2.99 28.87
C THR A 88 12.26 1.53 28.51
N TYR A 89 13.47 1.04 28.83
CA TYR A 89 13.79 -0.39 28.67
C TYR A 89 12.77 -1.23 29.43
N ARG A 90 12.32 -2.30 28.78
CA ARG A 90 11.27 -3.12 29.35
C ARG A 90 11.39 -4.59 28.94
N LEU A 91 10.88 -5.43 29.80
CA LEU A 91 10.48 -6.80 29.48
C LEU A 91 8.99 -6.79 29.23
N ASP A 92 8.59 -7.41 28.16
CA ASP A 92 7.17 -7.64 27.88
C ASP A 92 6.76 -8.93 28.61
N GLY A 93 5.67 -8.90 29.36
CA GLY A 93 5.11 -10.08 30.04
C GLY A 93 4.39 -11.02 29.07
N SER A 94 3.56 -11.92 29.59
CA SER A 94 2.73 -12.81 28.78
C SER A 94 1.77 -12.01 27.89
N TYR A 95 1.50 -12.53 26.70
CA TYR A 95 0.60 -11.93 25.71
C TYR A 95 -0.67 -12.79 25.60
N ARG A 96 -1.75 -12.43 26.34
CA ARG A 96 -3.00 -13.19 26.26
C ARG A 96 -3.83 -12.84 25.03
N ASP A 97 -3.70 -11.61 24.54
CA ASP A 97 -4.43 -11.12 23.36
C ASP A 97 -3.61 -11.10 22.07
N HIS A 98 -2.40 -11.72 22.08
CA HIS A 98 -1.43 -11.69 20.98
C HIS A 98 -1.11 -10.26 20.49
N ARG A 99 -1.16 -9.27 21.39
CA ARG A 99 -0.90 -7.86 21.06
C ARG A 99 -0.22 -7.07 22.16
N HIS A 100 -0.81 -7.08 23.35
CA HIS A 100 -0.34 -6.29 24.47
C HIS A 100 0.23 -7.24 25.52
N PRO A 101 1.42 -6.96 26.04
CA PRO A 101 1.87 -7.67 27.22
C PRO A 101 0.91 -7.35 28.37
N ASP A 102 0.44 -8.39 29.08
CA ASP A 102 -0.45 -8.23 30.24
C ASP A 102 0.17 -7.30 31.29
N ASN A 103 1.51 -7.35 31.42
CA ASN A 103 2.29 -6.47 32.28
C ASN A 103 3.57 -6.05 31.55
N VAL A 104 3.95 -4.80 31.71
CA VAL A 104 5.24 -4.25 31.29
C VAL A 104 6.10 -4.09 32.54
N GLN A 105 7.22 -4.78 32.59
CA GLN A 105 8.21 -4.60 33.63
C GLN A 105 9.34 -3.73 33.11
N PHE A 106 9.50 -2.54 33.69
CA PHE A 106 10.62 -1.68 33.35
C PHE A 106 11.90 -2.24 33.94
N VAL A 107 12.96 -2.25 33.15
CA VAL A 107 14.28 -2.77 33.49
C VAL A 107 15.35 -1.72 33.18
N ASP A 108 16.56 -1.94 33.65
CA ASP A 108 17.69 -1.03 33.39
C ASP A 108 18.70 -1.63 32.40
N ASP A 109 18.33 -2.77 31.80
CA ASP A 109 19.17 -3.53 30.88
C ASP A 109 18.76 -3.33 29.42
N LEU A 110 19.66 -2.73 28.63
CA LEU A 110 19.51 -2.56 27.19
C LEU A 110 19.37 -3.90 26.45
N ALA A 111 20.10 -4.94 26.90
CA ALA A 111 20.07 -6.24 26.24
C ALA A 111 18.66 -6.85 26.30
N ALA A 112 17.98 -6.70 27.44
CA ALA A 112 16.61 -7.13 27.63
C ALA A 112 15.63 -6.38 26.70
N ASP A 113 15.80 -5.05 26.51
CA ASP A 113 14.96 -4.28 25.57
C ASP A 113 15.20 -4.68 24.12
N LEU A 114 16.44 -4.97 23.73
CA LEU A 114 16.77 -5.41 22.38
C LEU A 114 16.26 -6.85 22.11
N ALA A 115 16.26 -7.71 23.13
CA ALA A 115 15.81 -9.11 23.03
C ALA A 115 14.33 -9.26 22.65
N ARG A 116 13.46 -8.35 23.10
CA ARG A 116 12.00 -8.40 22.83
C ARG A 116 11.61 -7.87 21.45
N ARG A 117 12.57 -7.31 20.69
CA ARG A 117 12.30 -6.74 19.39
C ARG A 117 11.98 -7.81 18.34
N ASP A 118 11.36 -7.39 17.25
CA ASP A 118 10.87 -8.28 16.20
C ASP A 118 12.02 -8.95 15.40
N PHE A 119 12.93 -8.14 14.84
CA PHE A 119 13.96 -8.62 13.94
C PHE A 119 15.35 -8.11 14.34
N THR A 120 16.37 -8.91 14.09
CA THR A 120 17.77 -8.60 14.37
C THR A 120 18.20 -7.26 13.80
N ILE A 121 17.79 -6.96 12.56
CA ILE A 121 18.07 -5.70 11.86
C ILE A 121 17.43 -4.47 12.52
N ASN A 122 16.46 -4.66 13.42
CA ASN A 122 15.82 -3.63 14.22
C ASN A 122 16.23 -3.69 15.71
N ALA A 123 17.05 -4.68 16.09
CA ALA A 123 17.52 -4.89 17.46
C ALA A 123 18.95 -4.39 17.64
N MET A 124 19.28 -3.28 17.03
CA MET A 124 20.56 -2.58 17.16
C MET A 124 20.34 -1.22 17.79
N ALA A 125 21.26 -0.82 18.66
CA ALA A 125 21.28 0.49 19.30
C ALA A 125 22.56 1.26 18.96
N TYR A 126 22.53 2.58 19.05
CA TYR A 126 23.69 3.41 18.81
C TYR A 126 23.75 4.61 19.76
N ALA A 127 24.95 4.90 20.23
CA ALA A 127 25.24 6.17 20.89
C ALA A 127 26.61 6.72 20.48
N PRO A 128 26.74 8.07 20.39
CA PRO A 128 28.03 8.70 20.16
C PRO A 128 29.08 8.30 21.22
N GLY A 129 30.27 7.93 20.76
CA GLY A 129 31.36 7.47 21.64
C GLY A 129 31.37 5.94 21.88
N GLU A 130 30.24 5.28 21.92
CA GLU A 130 30.12 3.82 22.09
C GLU A 130 30.00 3.07 20.75
N GLY A 131 29.46 3.73 19.72
CA GLY A 131 29.22 3.12 18.40
C GLY A 131 27.93 2.31 18.36
N VAL A 132 27.85 1.36 17.40
CA VAL A 132 26.72 0.46 17.24
C VAL A 132 26.83 -0.72 18.21
N ILE A 133 25.80 -0.90 19.01
CA ILE A 133 25.60 -2.06 19.90
C ILE A 133 24.71 -3.06 19.16
N ASP A 134 25.25 -4.21 18.83
CA ASP A 134 24.60 -5.28 18.09
C ASP A 134 24.80 -6.62 18.82
N LEU A 135 23.80 -7.00 19.63
CA LEU A 135 23.84 -8.21 20.45
C LEU A 135 23.25 -9.43 19.73
N TYR A 136 22.51 -9.20 18.64
CA TYR A 136 21.71 -10.23 17.96
C TYR A 136 22.10 -10.44 16.49
N GLY A 137 23.25 -9.88 16.07
CA GLY A 137 23.79 -10.10 14.71
C GLY A 137 23.07 -9.33 13.61
N GLY A 138 22.41 -8.23 13.93
CA GLY A 138 21.68 -7.38 12.98
C GLY A 138 22.56 -6.84 11.86
N ARG A 139 23.83 -6.51 12.12
CA ARG A 139 24.80 -6.07 11.10
C ARG A 139 25.12 -7.17 10.10
N SER A 140 25.29 -8.40 10.58
CA SER A 140 25.52 -9.57 9.72
C SER A 140 24.31 -9.81 8.83
N ASP A 141 23.10 -9.75 9.38
CA ASP A 141 21.87 -9.93 8.63
C ASP A 141 21.60 -8.78 7.64
N LEU A 142 21.98 -7.54 7.97
CA LEU A 142 21.97 -6.44 7.00
C LEU A 142 22.92 -6.69 5.83
N ALA A 143 24.14 -7.15 6.11
CA ALA A 143 25.12 -7.48 5.06
C ALA A 143 24.66 -8.66 4.19
N ALA A 144 24.05 -9.68 4.81
CA ALA A 144 23.46 -10.83 4.14
C ALA A 144 22.13 -10.54 3.44
N ARG A 145 21.54 -9.35 3.66
CA ARG A 145 20.20 -8.95 3.16
C ARG A 145 19.10 -9.90 3.62
N VAL A 146 19.06 -10.20 4.90
CA VAL A 146 18.14 -11.16 5.52
C VAL A 146 17.30 -10.46 6.59
N VAL A 147 16.01 -10.80 6.66
CA VAL A 147 15.11 -10.47 7.77
C VAL A 147 14.99 -11.71 8.66
N ARG A 148 15.55 -11.65 9.86
CA ARG A 148 15.57 -12.74 10.85
C ARG A 148 14.94 -12.27 12.15
N CYS A 149 14.08 -13.10 12.77
CA CYS A 149 13.57 -12.85 14.11
C CYS A 149 14.69 -12.81 15.15
N VAL A 150 14.53 -11.99 16.19
CA VAL A 150 15.37 -12.07 17.38
C VAL A 150 14.97 -13.31 18.17
N GLY A 151 15.92 -14.18 18.51
CA GLY A 151 15.67 -15.43 19.23
C GLY A 151 14.87 -16.45 18.42
N THR A 152 13.91 -17.14 19.04
CA THR A 152 13.10 -18.19 18.40
C THR A 152 11.94 -17.58 17.60
N PRO A 153 11.85 -17.78 16.28
CA PRO A 153 10.78 -17.16 15.47
C PRO A 153 9.37 -17.56 15.91
N ALA A 154 9.16 -18.82 16.32
CA ALA A 154 7.85 -19.29 16.79
C ALA A 154 7.36 -18.49 18.02
N ASP A 155 8.28 -18.23 18.98
CA ASP A 155 7.94 -17.44 20.18
C ASP A 155 7.60 -16.01 19.81
N ARG A 156 8.39 -15.39 18.90
CA ARG A 156 8.16 -14.02 18.43
C ARG A 156 6.80 -13.86 17.75
N PHE A 157 6.37 -14.84 16.95
CA PHE A 157 5.06 -14.81 16.30
C PHE A 157 3.91 -15.16 17.26
N ALA A 158 4.15 -15.98 18.28
CA ALA A 158 3.17 -16.25 19.32
C ALA A 158 2.90 -15.02 20.21
N GLU A 159 3.92 -14.18 20.46
CA GLU A 159 3.76 -12.92 21.21
C GLU A 159 2.90 -11.89 20.44
N ASP A 160 3.23 -11.62 19.18
CA ASP A 160 2.45 -10.72 18.30
C ASP A 160 2.41 -11.29 16.88
N ALA A 161 1.27 -11.86 16.51
CA ALA A 161 1.04 -12.42 15.19
C ALA A 161 1.25 -11.39 14.05
N LEU A 162 1.08 -10.09 14.30
CA LEU A 162 1.34 -9.05 13.31
C LEU A 162 2.80 -9.02 12.85
N ARG A 163 3.74 -9.53 13.67
CA ARG A 163 5.15 -9.64 13.28
C ARG A 163 5.35 -10.48 12.01
N ILE A 164 4.42 -11.40 11.70
CA ILE A 164 4.40 -12.15 10.44
C ILE A 164 4.29 -11.19 9.24
N LEU A 165 3.28 -10.32 9.24
CA LEU A 165 3.13 -9.33 8.16
C LEU A 165 4.23 -8.27 8.17
N ARG A 166 4.74 -7.89 9.34
CA ARG A 166 5.90 -7.02 9.47
C ARG A 166 7.13 -7.61 8.80
N ALA A 167 7.38 -8.93 8.95
CA ALA A 167 8.48 -9.63 8.26
C ALA A 167 8.37 -9.49 6.75
N LEU A 168 7.17 -9.74 6.20
CA LEU A 168 6.90 -9.58 4.77
C LEU A 168 7.04 -8.12 4.32
N ARG A 169 6.55 -7.17 5.08
CA ARG A 169 6.70 -5.75 4.76
C ARG A 169 8.16 -5.30 4.78
N PHE A 170 8.97 -5.76 5.74
CA PHE A 170 10.40 -5.46 5.74
C PHE A 170 11.13 -6.14 4.59
N SER A 171 10.76 -7.38 4.25
CA SER A 171 11.25 -8.06 3.04
C SER A 171 11.00 -7.20 1.81
N ALA A 172 9.77 -6.76 1.59
CA ALA A 172 9.38 -5.90 0.46
C ALA A 172 10.08 -4.52 0.49
N LYS A 173 10.11 -3.85 1.66
CA LYS A 173 10.68 -2.50 1.82
C LYS A 173 12.19 -2.47 1.60
N LEU A 174 12.89 -3.48 2.06
CA LEU A 174 14.35 -3.53 2.02
C LEU A 174 14.88 -4.29 0.79
N GLY A 175 14.07 -5.15 0.17
CA GLY A 175 14.46 -6.10 -0.86
C GLY A 175 15.30 -7.23 -0.26
N PHE A 176 14.96 -7.69 0.95
CA PHE A 176 15.66 -8.73 1.70
C PHE A 176 14.82 -10.01 1.72
N ALA A 177 15.49 -11.17 1.71
CA ALA A 177 14.82 -12.45 1.92
C ALA A 177 14.49 -12.67 3.41
N LEU A 178 13.46 -13.45 3.71
CA LEU A 178 13.30 -13.96 5.06
C LEU A 178 14.35 -15.05 5.35
N ASP A 179 14.88 -15.08 6.57
CA ASP A 179 15.63 -16.23 7.06
C ASP A 179 14.77 -17.49 6.96
N PRO A 180 15.32 -18.66 6.54
CA PRO A 180 14.54 -19.88 6.36
C PRO A 180 13.74 -20.32 7.59
N ALA A 181 14.31 -20.22 8.79
CA ALA A 181 13.60 -20.57 10.03
C ALA A 181 12.48 -19.57 10.33
N THR A 182 12.72 -18.26 10.07
CA THR A 182 11.71 -17.20 10.19
C THR A 182 10.57 -17.43 9.21
N ALA A 183 10.85 -17.74 7.93
CA ALA A 183 9.83 -18.01 6.92
C ALA A 183 9.00 -19.26 7.27
N ALA A 184 9.64 -20.35 7.70
CA ALA A 184 8.96 -21.59 8.10
C ALA A 184 8.02 -21.36 9.30
N ALA A 185 8.48 -20.64 10.32
CA ALA A 185 7.66 -20.31 11.48
C ALA A 185 6.50 -19.36 11.12
N ALA A 186 6.73 -18.38 10.22
CA ALA A 186 5.67 -17.49 9.73
C ALA A 186 4.59 -18.27 8.97
N LEU A 187 4.98 -19.25 8.14
CA LEU A 187 4.05 -20.12 7.44
C LEU A 187 3.24 -20.98 8.41
N ALA A 188 3.89 -21.58 9.39
CA ALA A 188 3.22 -22.39 10.41
C ALA A 188 2.24 -21.60 11.26
N ALA A 189 2.57 -20.34 11.58
CA ALA A 189 1.76 -19.47 12.42
C ALA A 189 0.77 -18.58 11.64
N ARG A 190 0.67 -18.67 10.31
CA ARG A 190 -0.12 -17.73 9.47
C ARG A 190 -1.57 -17.57 9.90
N ASP A 191 -2.20 -18.64 10.37
CA ASP A 191 -3.60 -18.62 10.78
C ASP A 191 -3.87 -17.76 12.02
N THR A 192 -2.84 -17.49 12.83
CA THR A 192 -2.94 -16.58 13.97
C THR A 192 -3.17 -15.12 13.54
N LEU A 193 -2.89 -14.76 12.28
CA LEU A 193 -3.20 -13.44 11.73
C LEU A 193 -4.70 -13.11 11.82
N ARG A 194 -5.57 -14.11 11.87
CA ARG A 194 -7.03 -13.92 12.03
C ARG A 194 -7.41 -13.31 13.39
N THR A 195 -6.54 -13.37 14.38
CA THR A 195 -6.77 -12.76 15.71
C THR A 195 -6.36 -11.30 15.75
N VAL A 196 -5.62 -10.82 14.75
CA VAL A 196 -5.14 -9.44 14.68
C VAL A 196 -6.25 -8.50 14.20
N SER A 197 -6.33 -7.29 14.78
CA SER A 197 -7.33 -6.31 14.36
C SER A 197 -7.17 -5.89 12.90
N ALA A 198 -8.29 -5.66 12.23
CA ALA A 198 -8.35 -5.36 10.81
C ALA A 198 -7.51 -4.13 10.41
N GLU A 199 -7.49 -3.11 11.26
CA GLU A 199 -6.73 -1.87 11.04
C GLU A 199 -5.22 -2.13 11.03
N ARG A 200 -4.75 -3.01 11.94
CA ARG A 200 -3.33 -3.39 11.99
C ARG A 200 -2.95 -4.22 10.77
N LEU A 201 -3.80 -5.18 10.39
CA LEU A 201 -3.60 -5.98 9.16
C LEU A 201 -3.54 -5.06 7.93
N TYR A 202 -4.51 -4.14 7.81
CA TYR A 202 -4.53 -3.17 6.70
C TYR A 202 -3.24 -2.35 6.64
N THR A 203 -2.78 -1.81 7.77
CA THR A 203 -1.58 -0.97 7.82
C THR A 203 -0.33 -1.71 7.33
N GLU A 204 -0.13 -2.95 7.74
CA GLU A 204 1.02 -3.75 7.31
C GLU A 204 0.90 -4.19 5.85
N LEU A 205 -0.29 -4.60 5.40
CA LEU A 205 -0.55 -4.95 3.99
C LEU A 205 -0.40 -3.74 3.06
N ASP A 206 -0.93 -2.58 3.45
CA ASP A 206 -0.76 -1.32 2.68
C ASP A 206 0.72 -0.96 2.56
N GLY A 207 1.45 -1.03 3.69
CA GLY A 207 2.90 -0.78 3.68
C GLY A 207 3.71 -1.80 2.88
N LEU A 208 3.25 -3.06 2.78
CA LEU A 208 3.85 -4.07 1.92
C LEU A 208 3.61 -3.77 0.45
N LEU A 209 2.35 -3.51 0.07
CA LEU A 209 1.97 -3.26 -1.33
C LEU A 209 2.58 -1.98 -1.90
N LEU A 210 2.84 -0.98 -1.05
CA LEU A 210 3.52 0.26 -1.44
C LEU A 210 5.05 0.14 -1.50
N ALA A 211 5.61 -0.99 -1.09
CA ALA A 211 7.05 -1.18 -1.04
C ALA A 211 7.63 -1.56 -2.43
N PRO A 212 8.88 -1.14 -2.74
CA PRO A 212 9.50 -1.42 -4.04
C PRO A 212 9.60 -2.91 -4.38
N GLY A 213 9.76 -3.77 -3.39
CA GLY A 213 9.88 -5.23 -3.55
C GLY A 213 8.55 -5.98 -3.38
N ALA A 214 7.40 -5.29 -3.45
CA ALA A 214 6.09 -5.90 -3.22
C ALA A 214 5.85 -7.13 -4.10
N GLY A 215 6.01 -7.01 -5.41
CA GLY A 215 5.78 -8.13 -6.34
C GLY A 215 6.61 -9.38 -6.01
N GLN A 216 7.91 -9.20 -5.75
CA GLN A 216 8.79 -10.33 -5.37
C GLN A 216 8.36 -10.97 -4.05
N THR A 217 8.02 -10.17 -3.05
CA THR A 217 7.57 -10.67 -1.74
C THR A 217 6.24 -11.41 -1.85
N LEU A 218 5.29 -10.89 -2.64
CA LEU A 218 4.02 -11.54 -2.93
C LEU A 218 4.26 -12.90 -3.60
N ALA A 219 5.08 -12.94 -4.65
CA ALA A 219 5.39 -14.18 -5.37
C ALA A 219 5.98 -15.26 -4.46
N GLN A 220 6.87 -14.86 -3.55
CA GLN A 220 7.60 -15.80 -2.70
C GLN A 220 6.80 -16.28 -1.48
N TYR A 221 5.95 -15.43 -0.91
CA TYR A 221 5.33 -15.68 0.40
C TYR A 221 3.79 -15.64 0.37
N GLY A 222 3.18 -15.96 -0.76
CA GLY A 222 1.72 -15.93 -0.93
C GLY A 222 0.97 -16.79 0.09
N GLU A 223 1.47 -17.99 0.41
CA GLU A 223 0.85 -18.85 1.39
C GLU A 223 0.83 -18.23 2.81
N ILE A 224 1.85 -17.47 3.18
CA ILE A 224 1.89 -16.77 4.47
C ILE A 224 0.83 -15.65 4.48
N LEU A 225 0.71 -14.92 3.37
CA LEU A 225 -0.28 -13.85 3.22
C LEU A 225 -1.72 -14.33 3.29
N SER A 226 -1.98 -15.60 2.93
CA SER A 226 -3.33 -16.20 3.00
C SER A 226 -3.92 -16.21 4.42
N GLY A 227 -3.10 -16.11 5.45
CA GLY A 227 -3.57 -15.93 6.83
C GLY A 227 -4.33 -14.62 7.05
N ALA A 228 -3.92 -13.53 6.37
CA ALA A 228 -4.59 -12.22 6.43
C ALA A 228 -5.66 -12.05 5.35
N VAL A 229 -5.44 -12.61 4.16
CA VAL A 229 -6.34 -12.56 3.00
C VAL A 229 -6.57 -13.99 2.47
N PRO A 230 -7.44 -14.79 3.11
CA PRO A 230 -7.64 -16.20 2.75
C PRO A 230 -8.05 -16.43 1.30
N GLU A 231 -8.66 -15.43 0.68
CA GLU A 231 -9.16 -15.47 -0.69
C GLU A 231 -8.04 -15.62 -1.74
N ILE A 232 -6.79 -15.34 -1.38
CA ILE A 232 -5.66 -15.57 -2.30
C ILE A 232 -5.26 -17.05 -2.41
N LEU A 233 -5.57 -17.87 -1.40
CA LEU A 233 -5.14 -19.27 -1.36
C LEU A 233 -5.60 -20.08 -2.60
N PRO A 234 -6.85 -19.95 -3.08
CA PRO A 234 -7.28 -20.62 -4.32
C PRO A 234 -6.58 -20.12 -5.59
N CYS A 235 -5.95 -18.95 -5.57
CA CYS A 235 -5.20 -18.40 -6.69
C CYS A 235 -3.83 -19.06 -6.86
N ILE A 236 -3.24 -19.54 -5.74
CA ILE A 236 -1.94 -20.23 -5.73
C ILE A 236 -2.11 -21.60 -6.39
N GLY A 237 -1.32 -21.86 -7.43
CA GLY A 237 -1.43 -23.09 -8.23
C GLY A 237 -2.63 -23.15 -9.17
N CYS A 238 -3.47 -22.10 -9.23
CA CYS A 238 -4.56 -22.04 -10.22
C CYS A 238 -3.99 -21.78 -11.61
N THR A 239 -3.75 -22.82 -12.36
CA THR A 239 -3.15 -22.75 -13.70
C THR A 239 -4.07 -22.07 -14.70
N GLN A 240 -3.48 -21.33 -15.63
CA GLN A 240 -4.15 -20.60 -16.71
C GLN A 240 -3.65 -21.13 -18.08
N PRO A 241 -3.98 -22.39 -18.46
CA PRO A 241 -3.51 -22.98 -19.71
C PRO A 241 -4.00 -22.14 -20.91
N GLY A 242 -3.04 -21.82 -21.79
CA GLY A 242 -3.25 -20.97 -22.95
C GLY A 242 -1.96 -20.25 -23.34
N LYS A 243 -1.95 -19.58 -24.49
CA LYS A 243 -0.77 -18.90 -25.02
C LYS A 243 -0.46 -17.56 -24.37
N TRP A 244 -1.35 -17.05 -23.51
CA TRP A 244 -1.27 -15.73 -22.91
C TRP A 244 -0.52 -15.73 -21.57
N HIS A 245 -0.63 -16.79 -20.79
CA HIS A 245 -0.16 -16.84 -19.41
C HIS A 245 1.04 -17.77 -19.26
N CYS A 246 2.10 -17.28 -18.61
CA CYS A 246 3.27 -18.06 -18.19
C CYS A 246 3.25 -18.38 -16.68
N TYR A 247 2.27 -17.85 -15.96
CA TYR A 247 2.12 -17.95 -14.51
C TYR A 247 0.76 -18.56 -14.13
N ASP A 248 0.67 -19.09 -12.90
CA ASP A 248 -0.63 -19.28 -12.25
C ASP A 248 -1.27 -17.92 -11.90
N VAL A 249 -2.51 -17.91 -11.40
CA VAL A 249 -3.23 -16.67 -11.09
C VAL A 249 -2.51 -15.83 -10.03
N TRP A 250 -1.91 -16.48 -9.02
CA TRP A 250 -1.21 -15.78 -7.96
C TRP A 250 0.10 -15.16 -8.42
N GLN A 251 0.94 -15.95 -9.11
CA GLN A 251 2.22 -15.47 -9.64
C GLN A 251 2.01 -14.34 -10.66
N HIS A 252 0.95 -14.43 -11.46
CA HIS A 252 0.55 -13.36 -12.37
C HIS A 252 0.20 -12.08 -11.61
N SER A 253 -0.64 -12.16 -10.59
CA SER A 253 -1.02 -11.00 -9.77
C SER A 253 0.20 -10.37 -9.08
N ALA A 254 1.12 -11.18 -8.57
CA ALA A 254 2.36 -10.72 -7.97
C ALA A 254 3.28 -10.02 -8.98
N ALA A 255 3.42 -10.60 -10.19
CA ALA A 255 4.20 -10.01 -11.29
C ALA A 255 3.58 -8.66 -11.74
N ALA A 256 2.26 -8.59 -11.86
CA ALA A 256 1.55 -7.35 -12.19
C ALA A 256 1.79 -6.25 -11.14
N VAL A 257 1.74 -6.57 -9.84
CA VAL A 257 2.09 -5.61 -8.78
C VAL A 257 3.54 -5.13 -8.93
N GLY A 258 4.48 -6.02 -9.27
CA GLY A 258 5.88 -5.68 -9.49
C GLY A 258 6.14 -4.82 -10.73
N ALA A 259 5.24 -4.89 -11.72
CA ALA A 259 5.32 -4.15 -12.99
C ALA A 259 4.63 -2.77 -12.96
N LEU A 260 3.95 -2.41 -11.85
CA LEU A 260 3.22 -1.15 -11.75
C LEU A 260 4.12 0.07 -11.94
N ASP A 261 3.78 0.92 -12.91
CA ASP A 261 4.33 2.26 -13.03
C ASP A 261 3.46 3.25 -12.24
N LEU A 262 4.01 3.77 -11.15
CA LEU A 262 3.32 4.68 -10.23
C LEU A 262 3.65 6.16 -10.47
N ARG A 263 4.44 6.47 -11.52
CA ARG A 263 4.83 7.84 -11.85
C ARG A 263 3.61 8.70 -12.20
N GLY A 264 3.59 9.93 -11.72
CA GLY A 264 2.50 10.88 -11.98
C GLY A 264 1.21 10.61 -11.22
N GLN A 265 1.18 9.61 -10.32
CA GLN A 265 0.06 9.35 -9.43
C GLN A 265 0.19 10.14 -8.12
N ASP A 266 -0.93 10.62 -7.60
CA ASP A 266 -1.00 11.15 -6.25
C ASP A 266 -0.97 10.01 -5.21
N THR A 267 -0.76 10.34 -3.95
CA THR A 267 -0.67 9.37 -2.86
C THR A 267 -1.88 8.43 -2.77
N ARG A 268 -3.09 8.93 -3.07
CA ARG A 268 -4.31 8.11 -3.08
C ARG A 268 -4.34 7.20 -4.30
N GLY A 269 -3.94 7.71 -5.46
CA GLY A 269 -3.86 6.96 -6.71
C GLY A 269 -2.89 5.80 -6.64
N VAL A 270 -1.72 6.01 -6.04
CA VAL A 270 -0.73 4.94 -5.78
C VAL A 270 -1.38 3.79 -5.00
N ARG A 271 -2.05 4.08 -3.87
CA ARG A 271 -2.72 3.05 -3.07
C ARG A 271 -3.82 2.34 -3.85
N VAL A 272 -4.66 3.10 -4.55
CA VAL A 272 -5.74 2.52 -5.38
C VAL A 272 -5.18 1.56 -6.42
N LEU A 273 -4.10 1.93 -7.11
CA LEU A 273 -3.46 1.08 -8.11
C LEU A 273 -2.85 -0.18 -7.50
N CYS A 274 -2.07 -0.06 -6.43
CA CYS A 274 -1.45 -1.22 -5.77
C CYS A 274 -2.50 -2.23 -5.31
N TRP A 275 -3.56 -1.78 -4.64
CA TRP A 275 -4.62 -2.66 -4.16
C TRP A 275 -5.48 -3.21 -5.29
N ALA A 276 -5.79 -2.41 -6.32
CA ALA A 276 -6.54 -2.89 -7.48
C ALA A 276 -5.75 -3.98 -8.22
N THR A 277 -4.46 -3.77 -8.47
CA THR A 277 -3.60 -4.74 -9.15
C THR A 277 -3.39 -5.99 -8.29
N PHE A 278 -3.24 -5.85 -6.97
CA PHE A 278 -3.14 -7.00 -6.07
C PHE A 278 -4.38 -7.91 -6.14
N LEU A 279 -5.58 -7.34 -6.30
CA LEU A 279 -6.86 -8.06 -6.22
C LEU A 279 -7.56 -8.24 -7.59
N HIS A 280 -6.99 -7.77 -8.72
CA HIS A 280 -7.71 -7.73 -10.00
C HIS A 280 -8.22 -9.09 -10.44
N ASP A 281 -7.45 -10.13 -10.22
CA ASP A 281 -7.71 -11.51 -10.64
C ASP A 281 -8.18 -12.45 -9.51
N ILE A 282 -8.46 -11.92 -8.33
CA ILE A 282 -8.78 -12.69 -7.12
C ILE A 282 -9.95 -13.67 -7.30
N ALA A 283 -10.87 -13.42 -8.24
CA ALA A 283 -12.02 -14.28 -8.50
C ALA A 283 -11.83 -15.25 -9.68
N LYS A 284 -10.69 -15.27 -10.36
CA LYS A 284 -10.42 -16.21 -11.45
C LYS A 284 -10.66 -17.67 -11.04
N PRO A 285 -10.18 -18.16 -9.88
CA PRO A 285 -10.45 -19.54 -9.47
C PRO A 285 -11.94 -19.87 -9.34
N LEU A 286 -12.78 -18.89 -8.95
CA LEU A 286 -14.23 -19.05 -8.79
C LEU A 286 -14.99 -19.02 -10.12
N CYS A 287 -14.37 -18.54 -11.19
CA CYS A 287 -14.95 -18.39 -12.53
C CYS A 287 -14.30 -19.34 -13.53
N ARG A 288 -13.41 -20.23 -13.09
CA ARG A 288 -12.64 -21.11 -13.96
C ARG A 288 -13.54 -22.15 -14.61
N SER A 289 -13.49 -22.21 -15.93
CA SER A 289 -14.02 -23.31 -16.76
C SER A 289 -12.97 -23.75 -17.77
N VAL A 290 -13.07 -24.97 -18.28
CA VAL A 290 -12.14 -25.50 -19.28
C VAL A 290 -12.95 -25.79 -20.55
N GLY A 291 -12.52 -25.22 -21.67
CA GLY A 291 -13.11 -25.44 -22.97
C GLY A 291 -12.75 -26.81 -23.55
N PRO A 292 -13.42 -27.20 -24.66
CA PRO A 292 -13.09 -28.46 -25.34
C PRO A 292 -11.66 -28.53 -25.88
N ASP A 293 -11.04 -27.39 -26.12
CA ASP A 293 -9.64 -27.21 -26.54
C ASP A 293 -8.61 -27.30 -25.36
N GLY A 294 -9.10 -27.54 -24.14
CA GLY A 294 -8.26 -27.56 -22.92
C GLY A 294 -7.90 -26.19 -22.42
N ALA A 295 -8.30 -25.09 -23.06
CA ALA A 295 -8.01 -23.74 -22.60
C ALA A 295 -8.88 -23.36 -21.37
N ALA A 296 -8.28 -22.65 -20.43
CA ALA A 296 -9.02 -22.11 -19.29
C ALA A 296 -9.71 -20.80 -19.65
N HIS A 297 -10.95 -20.68 -19.23
CA HIS A 297 -11.77 -19.47 -19.36
C HIS A 297 -12.21 -18.99 -17.97
N PHE A 298 -12.27 -17.66 -17.80
CA PHE A 298 -12.58 -17.02 -16.52
C PHE A 298 -13.68 -15.97 -16.68
N LYS A 299 -14.73 -16.30 -17.42
CA LYS A 299 -15.82 -15.37 -17.79
C LYS A 299 -16.45 -14.75 -16.55
N GLY A 300 -16.50 -13.41 -16.50
CA GLY A 300 -17.11 -12.64 -15.41
C GLY A 300 -16.23 -12.49 -14.15
N HIS A 301 -14.96 -12.92 -14.19
CA HIS A 301 -14.06 -12.80 -13.06
C HIS A 301 -13.87 -11.34 -12.60
N ASN A 302 -13.90 -10.37 -13.51
CA ASN A 302 -13.77 -8.95 -13.21
C ASN A 302 -14.92 -8.44 -12.33
N GLN A 303 -16.19 -8.76 -12.66
CA GLN A 303 -17.35 -8.34 -11.86
C GLN A 303 -17.39 -9.06 -10.50
N ARG A 304 -17.14 -10.37 -10.51
CA ARG A 304 -17.07 -11.16 -9.28
C ARG A 304 -15.86 -10.78 -8.42
N GLY A 305 -14.73 -10.45 -9.04
CA GLY A 305 -13.54 -9.93 -8.42
C GLY A 305 -13.76 -8.58 -7.73
N ALA A 306 -14.47 -7.67 -8.38
CA ALA A 306 -14.85 -6.39 -7.81
C ALA A 306 -15.74 -6.56 -6.56
N GLN A 307 -16.69 -7.51 -6.58
CA GLN A 307 -17.53 -7.82 -5.41
C GLN A 307 -16.68 -8.40 -4.27
N LEU A 308 -15.80 -9.35 -4.56
CA LEU A 308 -14.93 -9.99 -3.57
C LEU A 308 -13.92 -8.99 -2.99
N ALA A 309 -13.30 -8.16 -3.83
CA ALA A 309 -12.39 -7.11 -3.41
C ALA A 309 -13.07 -6.10 -2.46
N ARG A 310 -14.34 -5.75 -2.72
CA ARG A 310 -15.13 -4.90 -1.81
C ARG A 310 -15.31 -5.54 -0.44
N VAL A 311 -15.57 -6.85 -0.38
CA VAL A 311 -15.69 -7.60 0.88
C VAL A 311 -14.36 -7.61 1.63
N ILE A 312 -13.26 -7.93 0.94
CA ILE A 312 -11.91 -7.99 1.52
C ILE A 312 -11.51 -6.62 2.09
N LEU A 313 -11.61 -5.56 1.29
CA LEU A 313 -11.21 -4.21 1.69
C LEU A 313 -12.05 -3.66 2.84
N ARG A 314 -13.37 -3.93 2.87
CA ARG A 314 -14.24 -3.56 3.98
C ARG A 314 -13.91 -4.35 5.26
N ARG A 315 -13.64 -5.65 5.15
CA ARG A 315 -13.18 -6.49 6.28
C ARG A 315 -11.88 -5.95 6.88
N LEU A 316 -10.97 -5.48 6.04
CA LEU A 316 -9.71 -4.85 6.44
C LEU A 316 -9.89 -3.39 6.92
N LYS A 317 -11.11 -2.85 6.91
CA LYS A 317 -11.42 -1.46 7.25
C LYS A 317 -10.63 -0.43 6.43
N ALA A 318 -10.39 -0.74 5.16
CA ALA A 318 -9.75 0.16 4.23
C ALA A 318 -10.59 1.46 4.05
N PRO A 319 -9.96 2.62 3.80
CA PRO A 319 -10.67 3.88 3.58
C PRO A 319 -11.63 3.81 2.38
N ALA A 320 -12.77 4.48 2.45
CA ALA A 320 -13.82 4.44 1.43
C ALA A 320 -13.32 4.77 0.03
N TYR A 321 -12.46 5.82 -0.11
CA TYR A 321 -11.87 6.19 -1.41
C TYR A 321 -11.07 5.04 -2.05
N LEU A 322 -10.39 4.23 -1.22
CA LEU A 322 -9.61 3.08 -1.68
C LEU A 322 -10.53 1.95 -2.12
N VAL A 323 -11.55 1.65 -1.31
CA VAL A 323 -12.55 0.64 -1.67
C VAL A 323 -13.20 0.96 -3.01
N ASP A 324 -13.71 2.18 -3.18
CA ASP A 324 -14.43 2.56 -4.39
C ASP A 324 -13.50 2.66 -5.61
N GLY A 325 -12.30 3.22 -5.43
CA GLY A 325 -11.32 3.32 -6.49
C GLY A 325 -10.81 1.96 -6.98
N ALA A 326 -10.40 1.08 -6.06
CA ALA A 326 -9.89 -0.25 -6.42
C ALA A 326 -10.97 -1.13 -7.03
N VAL A 327 -12.15 -1.19 -6.41
CA VAL A 327 -13.30 -1.97 -6.91
C VAL A 327 -13.73 -1.48 -8.29
N GLY A 328 -13.75 -0.16 -8.51
CA GLY A 328 -14.07 0.41 -9.82
C GLY A 328 -13.10 -0.03 -10.92
N LEU A 329 -11.80 -0.01 -10.63
CA LEU A 329 -10.76 -0.46 -11.57
C LEU A 329 -10.87 -1.96 -11.84
N ILE A 330 -11.04 -2.79 -10.81
CA ILE A 330 -11.20 -4.25 -10.95
C ILE A 330 -12.40 -4.60 -11.80
N ALA A 331 -13.52 -3.90 -11.65
CA ALA A 331 -14.75 -4.17 -12.41
C ALA A 331 -14.56 -4.04 -13.93
N VAL A 332 -13.62 -3.22 -14.38
CA VAL A 332 -13.44 -2.89 -15.81
C VAL A 332 -12.02 -3.19 -16.34
N HIS A 333 -11.14 -3.79 -15.53
CA HIS A 333 -9.75 -3.99 -15.95
C HIS A 333 -9.61 -4.82 -17.23
N ASP A 334 -10.49 -5.81 -17.45
CA ASP A 334 -10.49 -6.70 -18.62
C ASP A 334 -11.38 -6.16 -19.78
N ALA A 335 -12.12 -5.06 -19.57
CA ALA A 335 -12.99 -4.51 -20.60
C ALA A 335 -12.16 -3.94 -21.77
N PRO A 336 -12.63 -4.13 -23.03
CA PRO A 336 -11.99 -3.54 -24.19
C PRO A 336 -12.06 -2.02 -24.13
N LEU A 337 -11.02 -1.35 -24.65
CA LEU A 337 -10.96 0.10 -24.77
C LEU A 337 -11.46 0.50 -26.17
N PRO A 338 -12.28 1.57 -26.29
CA PRO A 338 -12.70 2.06 -27.59
C PRO A 338 -11.51 2.67 -28.34
N ALA A 339 -11.52 2.51 -29.66
CA ALA A 339 -10.50 3.06 -30.55
C ALA A 339 -10.93 4.42 -31.19
N ASP A 340 -12.24 4.72 -31.16
CA ASP A 340 -12.82 5.93 -31.76
C ASP A 340 -13.05 7.04 -30.73
N ASP A 341 -13.06 8.27 -31.20
CA ASP A 341 -13.19 9.47 -30.35
C ASP A 341 -14.50 9.51 -29.56
N VAL A 342 -15.60 9.08 -30.17
CA VAL A 342 -16.92 9.07 -29.54
C VAL A 342 -16.94 8.13 -28.33
N GLY A 343 -16.43 6.94 -28.51
CA GLY A 343 -16.29 5.96 -27.41
C GLY A 343 -15.39 6.47 -26.30
N ILE A 344 -14.27 7.13 -26.64
CA ILE A 344 -13.34 7.72 -25.67
C ILE A 344 -14.00 8.89 -24.91
N LEU A 345 -14.72 9.79 -25.60
CA LEU A 345 -15.44 10.90 -24.95
C LEU A 345 -16.53 10.40 -24.01
N LYS A 346 -17.30 9.37 -24.41
CA LYS A 346 -18.30 8.71 -23.55
C LYS A 346 -17.66 8.08 -22.30
N LEU A 347 -16.47 7.48 -22.42
CA LEU A 347 -15.72 6.97 -21.26
C LEU A 347 -15.21 8.11 -20.37
N LEU A 348 -14.68 9.19 -20.95
CA LEU A 348 -14.27 10.40 -20.22
C LEU A 348 -15.42 11.01 -19.44
N ASN A 349 -16.59 11.12 -20.07
CA ASN A 349 -17.82 11.61 -19.42
C ASN A 349 -18.20 10.75 -18.20
N ARG A 350 -18.22 9.41 -18.37
CA ARG A 350 -18.64 8.47 -17.33
C ARG A 350 -17.66 8.34 -16.17
N SER A 351 -16.37 8.31 -16.47
CA SER A 351 -15.36 7.87 -15.50
C SER A 351 -14.32 8.94 -15.14
N GLY A 352 -14.16 9.95 -15.97
CA GLY A 352 -13.17 10.99 -15.81
C GLY A 352 -11.73 10.57 -16.18
N ALA A 353 -10.91 11.52 -16.56
CA ALA A 353 -9.56 11.29 -17.07
C ALA A 353 -8.63 10.64 -16.00
N ILE A 354 -8.77 10.98 -14.71
CA ILE A 354 -7.94 10.43 -13.64
C ILE A 354 -8.17 8.91 -13.51
N PHE A 355 -9.44 8.48 -13.53
CA PHE A 355 -9.78 7.07 -13.46
C PHE A 355 -9.24 6.30 -14.68
N LEU A 356 -9.39 6.85 -15.88
CA LEU A 356 -8.93 6.20 -17.12
C LEU A 356 -7.40 6.09 -17.18
N ARG A 357 -6.65 7.07 -16.70
CA ARG A 357 -5.18 6.95 -16.57
C ARG A 357 -4.79 5.83 -15.61
N ARG A 358 -5.48 5.68 -14.48
CA ARG A 358 -5.27 4.56 -13.54
C ARG A 358 -5.64 3.23 -14.18
N LEU A 359 -6.71 3.17 -14.97
CA LEU A 359 -7.08 1.98 -15.71
C LEU A 359 -6.00 1.59 -16.73
N CYS A 360 -5.43 2.54 -17.46
CA CYS A 360 -4.29 2.27 -18.37
C CYS A 360 -3.08 1.73 -17.61
N ALA A 361 -2.72 2.34 -16.46
CA ALA A 361 -1.61 1.87 -15.64
C ALA A 361 -1.81 0.42 -15.16
N LEU A 362 -3.03 0.07 -14.71
CA LEU A 362 -3.37 -1.31 -14.34
C LEU A 362 -3.28 -2.25 -15.53
N LYS A 363 -3.84 -1.86 -16.70
CA LYS A 363 -3.77 -2.70 -17.93
C LYS A 363 -2.33 -2.91 -18.40
N TYR A 364 -1.45 -1.92 -18.30
CA TYR A 364 -0.03 -2.11 -18.59
C TYR A 364 0.61 -3.12 -17.66
N ALA A 365 0.38 -2.98 -16.35
CA ALA A 365 0.94 -3.88 -15.35
C ALA A 365 0.44 -5.33 -15.54
N ASP A 366 -0.83 -5.51 -15.85
CA ASP A 366 -1.43 -6.79 -16.20
C ASP A 366 -0.80 -7.40 -17.45
N LEU A 367 -0.67 -6.64 -18.55
CA LEU A 367 -0.04 -7.08 -19.79
C LEU A 367 1.44 -7.40 -19.62
N ASP A 368 2.17 -6.63 -18.80
CA ASP A 368 3.60 -6.87 -18.53
C ASP A 368 3.83 -8.14 -17.67
N ALA A 369 2.77 -8.66 -17.03
CA ALA A 369 2.77 -9.95 -16.33
C ALA A 369 2.34 -11.15 -17.22
N HIS A 370 2.02 -10.92 -18.48
CA HIS A 370 1.70 -11.99 -19.44
C HIS A 370 2.96 -12.55 -20.12
N ALA A 371 2.76 -13.61 -20.91
CA ALA A 371 3.81 -14.13 -21.76
C ALA A 371 4.21 -13.10 -22.83
N ASN A 372 5.50 -13.04 -23.18
CA ASN A 372 5.98 -12.11 -24.20
C ASN A 372 5.63 -12.65 -25.60
N THR A 373 4.44 -12.33 -26.08
CA THR A 373 3.93 -12.75 -27.39
C THR A 373 3.57 -11.55 -28.27
N PRO A 374 3.54 -11.70 -29.61
CA PRO A 374 3.11 -10.62 -30.50
C PRO A 374 1.72 -10.09 -30.19
N GLU A 375 0.82 -10.95 -29.75
CA GLU A 375 -0.55 -10.57 -29.40
C GLU A 375 -0.60 -9.72 -28.13
N VAL A 376 0.22 -10.03 -27.12
CA VAL A 376 0.36 -9.19 -25.91
C VAL A 376 0.95 -7.84 -26.27
N ALA A 377 1.97 -7.83 -27.15
CA ALA A 377 2.56 -6.58 -27.62
C ALA A 377 1.54 -5.72 -28.41
N ALA A 378 0.68 -6.32 -29.22
CA ALA A 378 -0.39 -5.63 -29.93
C ALA A 378 -1.40 -5.01 -28.94
N ARG A 379 -1.89 -5.76 -27.95
CA ARG A 379 -2.79 -5.22 -26.90
C ARG A 379 -2.16 -4.07 -26.12
N ARG A 380 -0.86 -4.18 -25.84
CA ARG A 380 -0.12 -3.09 -25.17
C ARG A 380 -0.07 -1.82 -26.06
N ALA A 381 0.09 -1.99 -27.37
CA ALA A 381 0.03 -0.88 -28.32
C ALA A 381 -1.38 -0.24 -28.38
N ASP A 382 -2.45 -1.06 -28.31
CA ASP A 382 -3.83 -0.56 -28.26
C ASP A 382 -4.07 0.29 -27.01
N VAL A 383 -3.60 -0.16 -25.84
CA VAL A 383 -3.66 0.65 -24.59
C VAL A 383 -2.91 1.97 -24.75
N ALA A 384 -1.73 1.95 -25.39
CA ALA A 384 -0.94 3.16 -25.62
C ALA A 384 -1.62 4.12 -26.60
N ALA A 385 -2.24 3.61 -27.65
CA ALA A 385 -3.02 4.43 -28.60
C ALA A 385 -4.22 5.08 -27.92
N PHE A 386 -4.98 4.29 -27.14
CA PHE A 386 -6.10 4.81 -26.35
C PHE A 386 -5.63 5.90 -25.35
N GLU A 387 -4.60 5.63 -24.58
CA GLU A 387 -4.10 6.58 -23.55
C GLU A 387 -3.69 7.91 -24.17
N ARG A 388 -2.95 7.87 -25.29
CA ARG A 388 -2.53 9.05 -26.02
C ARG A 388 -3.75 9.85 -26.49
N ARG A 389 -4.70 9.20 -27.19
CA ARG A 389 -5.88 9.86 -27.72
C ARG A 389 -6.80 10.38 -26.62
N MET A 390 -6.99 9.61 -25.55
CA MET A 390 -7.75 10.00 -24.37
C MET A 390 -7.15 11.27 -23.71
N ASN A 391 -5.82 11.36 -23.58
CA ASN A 391 -5.16 12.53 -23.01
C ASN A 391 -5.28 13.79 -23.90
N GLU A 392 -5.35 13.63 -25.23
CA GLU A 392 -5.65 14.71 -26.19
C GLU A 392 -7.09 15.18 -26.00
N LEU A 393 -8.05 14.27 -26.08
CA LEU A 393 -9.48 14.57 -25.94
C LEU A 393 -9.84 15.11 -24.55
N ALA A 394 -9.15 14.71 -23.51
CA ALA A 394 -9.33 15.25 -22.17
C ALA A 394 -8.98 16.74 -22.07
N LYS A 395 -8.13 17.26 -22.98
CA LYS A 395 -7.74 18.67 -23.04
C LYS A 395 -8.60 19.49 -23.99
N THR A 396 -9.01 18.90 -25.11
CA THR A 396 -9.62 19.61 -26.25
C THR A 396 -11.09 19.27 -26.44
N GLY A 397 -11.54 18.12 -25.95
CA GLY A 397 -12.91 17.63 -26.16
C GLY A 397 -13.93 18.20 -25.18
N CYS A 398 -15.16 18.25 -25.61
CA CYS A 398 -16.31 18.53 -24.76
C CYS A 398 -16.95 17.20 -24.32
N TYR A 399 -16.76 16.82 -23.04
CA TYR A 399 -17.27 15.57 -22.48
C TYR A 399 -17.95 15.75 -21.10
N THR A 400 -18.15 17.01 -20.67
CA THR A 400 -18.94 17.33 -19.46
C THR A 400 -19.90 18.48 -19.77
N MET A 401 -21.05 18.51 -19.12
CA MET A 401 -22.02 19.59 -19.27
C MET A 401 -21.42 20.99 -18.98
N ARG A 402 -20.38 21.07 -18.14
CA ARG A 402 -19.69 22.35 -17.85
C ARG A 402 -18.85 22.88 -19.00
N GLN A 403 -18.54 22.02 -19.98
CA GLN A 403 -17.74 22.39 -21.16
C GLN A 403 -18.63 22.77 -22.37
N LEU A 404 -19.96 22.60 -22.26
CA LEU A 404 -20.88 23.11 -23.27
C LEU A 404 -20.81 24.65 -23.35
N ALA A 405 -20.95 25.17 -24.56
CA ALA A 405 -21.03 26.62 -24.82
C ALA A 405 -22.35 27.25 -24.33
N VAL A 406 -23.25 26.46 -23.75
CA VAL A 406 -24.50 26.89 -23.09
C VAL A 406 -24.61 26.27 -21.72
N ASN A 407 -25.38 26.93 -20.86
CA ASN A 407 -25.68 26.47 -19.52
C ASN A 407 -27.18 26.49 -19.23
N GLY A 408 -27.60 26.12 -18.01
CA GLY A 408 -29.01 26.04 -17.65
C GLY A 408 -29.75 27.39 -17.74
N ALA A 409 -29.08 28.52 -17.47
CA ALA A 409 -29.68 29.84 -17.59
C ALA A 409 -30.00 30.18 -19.06
N ASP A 410 -29.06 29.90 -19.97
CA ASP A 410 -29.27 30.09 -21.40
C ASP A 410 -30.49 29.32 -21.94
N LEU A 411 -30.71 28.10 -21.41
CA LEU A 411 -31.87 27.28 -21.82
C LEU A 411 -33.19 27.84 -21.25
N MET A 412 -33.15 28.39 -20.04
CA MET A 412 -34.35 29.05 -19.47
C MET A 412 -34.70 30.34 -20.20
N ASP A 413 -33.71 31.11 -20.66
CA ASP A 413 -33.91 32.34 -21.43
C ASP A 413 -34.63 32.10 -22.78
N ILE A 414 -34.47 30.90 -23.37
CA ILE A 414 -35.20 30.50 -24.58
C ILE A 414 -36.53 29.80 -24.31
N GLY A 415 -36.98 29.78 -23.02
CA GLY A 415 -38.30 29.30 -22.64
C GLY A 415 -38.39 27.85 -22.11
N ILE A 416 -37.26 27.18 -21.86
CA ILE A 416 -37.30 25.86 -21.21
C ILE A 416 -37.60 26.09 -19.71
N PRO A 417 -38.67 25.47 -19.14
CA PRO A 417 -39.06 25.70 -17.76
C PRO A 417 -37.96 25.22 -16.79
N ALA A 418 -37.74 25.99 -15.72
CA ALA A 418 -36.82 25.61 -14.66
C ALA A 418 -37.23 24.26 -14.07
N GLY A 419 -36.26 23.34 -13.93
CA GLY A 419 -36.50 22.00 -13.37
C GLY A 419 -35.65 20.91 -14.01
N PRO A 420 -36.00 19.63 -13.83
CA PRO A 420 -35.24 18.49 -14.34
C PRO A 420 -35.07 18.49 -15.86
N GLY A 421 -35.99 19.10 -16.61
CA GLY A 421 -35.95 19.25 -18.08
C GLY A 421 -34.68 19.96 -18.57
N VAL A 422 -34.22 21.00 -17.85
CA VAL A 422 -32.98 21.71 -18.20
C VAL A 422 -31.78 20.77 -18.19
N GLY A 423 -31.66 19.96 -17.15
CA GLY A 423 -30.57 18.98 -17.03
C GLY A 423 -30.64 17.89 -18.11
N ALA A 424 -31.84 17.42 -18.44
CA ALA A 424 -32.03 16.44 -19.50
C ALA A 424 -31.64 17.00 -20.88
N THR A 425 -32.06 18.25 -21.18
CA THR A 425 -31.69 18.94 -22.43
C THR A 425 -30.17 19.11 -22.53
N LEU A 426 -29.49 19.59 -21.44
CA LEU A 426 -28.04 19.69 -21.44
C LEU A 426 -27.35 18.35 -21.67
N GLN A 427 -27.88 17.28 -21.12
CA GLN A 427 -27.33 15.94 -21.33
C GLN A 427 -27.51 15.46 -22.79
N THR A 428 -28.64 15.75 -23.41
CA THR A 428 -28.88 15.46 -24.83
C THR A 428 -27.91 16.24 -25.70
N LEU A 429 -27.80 17.53 -25.50
CA LEU A 429 -26.86 18.39 -26.24
C LEU A 429 -25.42 17.93 -26.09
N LEU A 430 -25.02 17.51 -24.87
CA LEU A 430 -23.69 16.94 -24.63
C LEU A 430 -23.47 15.64 -25.42
N ASN A 431 -24.46 14.76 -25.46
CA ASN A 431 -24.37 13.53 -26.24
C ASN A 431 -24.19 13.83 -27.73
N ASP A 432 -24.97 14.76 -28.28
CA ASP A 432 -24.88 15.17 -29.68
C ASP A 432 -23.52 15.79 -30.02
N VAL A 433 -22.97 16.61 -29.10
CA VAL A 433 -21.62 17.14 -29.26
C VAL A 433 -20.56 16.06 -29.21
N MET A 434 -20.66 15.11 -28.28
CA MET A 434 -19.71 13.98 -28.19
C MET A 434 -19.80 13.07 -29.44
N GLU A 435 -20.97 12.91 -30.02
CA GLU A 435 -21.20 12.15 -31.26
C GLU A 435 -20.80 12.91 -32.53
N GLY A 436 -20.47 14.22 -32.39
CA GLY A 436 -20.08 15.05 -33.54
C GLY A 436 -21.24 15.45 -34.45
N THR A 437 -22.48 15.18 -34.02
CA THR A 437 -23.70 15.56 -34.76
C THR A 437 -24.07 17.04 -34.59
N LEU A 438 -23.57 17.66 -33.51
CA LEU A 438 -23.79 19.06 -33.18
C LEU A 438 -22.48 19.74 -32.80
N PRO A 439 -22.13 20.92 -33.35
CA PRO A 439 -20.95 21.67 -32.92
C PRO A 439 -21.18 22.30 -31.53
N ASN A 440 -20.12 22.36 -30.71
CA ASN A 440 -20.20 23.01 -29.39
C ASN A 440 -20.13 24.51 -29.54
N GLU A 441 -21.13 25.09 -30.21
CA GLU A 441 -21.30 26.55 -30.45
C GLU A 441 -22.64 26.99 -29.89
N ARG A 442 -22.65 28.17 -29.21
CA ARG A 442 -23.82 28.65 -28.49
C ARG A 442 -25.09 28.68 -29.36
N GLU A 443 -25.00 29.26 -30.57
CA GLU A 443 -26.15 29.39 -31.46
C GLU A 443 -26.70 28.06 -31.92
N ALA A 444 -25.79 27.12 -32.29
CA ALA A 444 -26.18 25.78 -32.73
C ALA A 444 -26.85 24.98 -31.61
N LEU A 445 -26.30 25.09 -30.37
CA LEU A 445 -26.84 24.42 -29.19
C LEU A 445 -28.23 24.95 -28.82
N LEU A 446 -28.42 26.28 -28.80
CA LEU A 446 -29.73 26.88 -28.52
C LEU A 446 -30.78 26.53 -29.58
N ALA A 447 -30.40 26.52 -30.86
CA ALA A 447 -31.30 26.11 -31.94
C ALA A 447 -31.72 24.64 -31.86
N ALA A 448 -30.82 23.75 -31.39
CA ALA A 448 -31.11 22.33 -31.18
C ALA A 448 -31.99 22.09 -29.94
N ALA A 449 -31.86 22.92 -28.90
CA ALA A 449 -32.62 22.80 -27.64
C ALA A 449 -34.12 23.10 -27.79
N VAL A 450 -34.54 23.82 -28.83
CA VAL A 450 -35.94 24.18 -29.09
C VAL A 450 -36.66 23.17 -29.96
N LYS A 451 -35.93 22.23 -30.59
CA LYS A 451 -36.48 21.13 -31.39
C LYS A 451 -36.88 19.94 -30.53
#